data_bf47c0a77339e567b5271ce39ceeced8
#
_entry.id   bf47c0a77339e567b5271ce39ceeced8
#
_cell.length_a   1.000
_cell.length_b   1.000
_cell.length_c   1.000
_cell.angle_alpha   90.00
_cell.angle_beta   90.00
_cell.angle_gamma   90.00
#
_symmetry.space_group_name_H-M   'P 1'
#
loop_
_entity.id
_entity.type
_entity.pdbx_description
1 polymer ?
#
loop_
_entity_poly.entity_id
_entity_poly.type
_entity_poly.pdbx_seq_one_letter_code
_entity_poly.pdbx_strand_id
1 'polypeptide(L)'
;AGDIIPKILRVLPELRPKNAEIFNFEKELSKQFPEIEFYRPEGEVAYRAKGLNSELILKKTITFYASKAGLDIENLGEKNVNLLVEKGLIRDMADIYNLQKNDLLKLERFAELSVNNLLQAIESSKNPELAKFIAALGIRHVGGETAKILAEKFVSFENLQNAELEDLLSIDGIGEKVAESILAYFSDDENLQILNKMFGFGVKVQNFAKNEGVLSGKNFVITGTLKEMSREQAAEKIELLGGKFQKSISKTTDFLVIGEKVGATKISKAEKLGVKVMDEDEFLKEINAN
;
A
#
# COMPACT_ATOMS: atom_id res chain seq x y z
N ALA A 1 -18.86 -5.60 8.26
CA ALA A 1 -19.69 -5.94 7.11
C ALA A 1 -18.95 -5.41 5.88
N GLY A 2 -18.57 -6.30 4.97
CA GLY A 2 -17.93 -5.88 3.73
C GLY A 2 -18.92 -5.13 2.85
N ASP A 3 -18.44 -4.19 2.05
CA ASP A 3 -19.24 -3.47 1.09
C ASP A 3 -19.84 -4.43 0.07
N ILE A 4 -21.14 -4.30 -0.18
CA ILE A 4 -21.81 -5.04 -1.23
C ILE A 4 -21.49 -4.34 -2.55
N ILE A 5 -20.62 -4.94 -3.35
CA ILE A 5 -20.31 -4.43 -4.68
C ILE A 5 -21.45 -4.90 -5.63
N PRO A 6 -22.26 -3.98 -6.18
CA PRO A 6 -23.32 -4.35 -7.11
C PRO A 6 -22.72 -4.92 -8.40
N LYS A 7 -23.27 -6.04 -8.88
CA LYS A 7 -22.86 -6.67 -10.13
C LYS A 7 -23.95 -6.43 -11.18
N ILE A 8 -23.56 -5.87 -12.34
CA ILE A 8 -24.44 -5.79 -13.50
C ILE A 8 -24.60 -7.20 -14.07
N LEU A 9 -25.80 -7.76 -13.99
CA LEU A 9 -26.09 -9.12 -14.47
C LEU A 9 -26.38 -9.13 -15.97
N ARG A 10 -27.10 -8.11 -16.48
CA ARG A 10 -27.40 -7.97 -17.90
C ARG A 10 -27.75 -6.52 -18.25
N VAL A 11 -27.61 -6.18 -19.51
CA VAL A 11 -28.12 -4.95 -20.10
C VAL A 11 -29.52 -5.27 -20.67
N LEU A 12 -30.47 -4.31 -20.57
CA LEU A 12 -31.83 -4.40 -21.10
C LEU A 12 -31.98 -3.44 -22.27
N PRO A 13 -31.52 -3.81 -23.48
CA PRO A 13 -31.59 -2.92 -24.65
C PRO A 13 -33.01 -2.49 -25.00
N GLU A 14 -34.00 -3.36 -24.70
CA GLU A 14 -35.42 -3.13 -24.94
C GLU A 14 -36.02 -1.98 -24.11
N LEU A 15 -35.41 -1.65 -22.98
CA LEU A 15 -35.78 -0.54 -22.10
C LEU A 15 -35.06 0.76 -22.43
N ARG A 16 -34.12 0.73 -23.38
CA ARG A 16 -33.38 1.94 -23.77
C ARG A 16 -34.28 2.90 -24.54
N PRO A 17 -34.34 4.18 -24.15
CA PRO A 17 -35.08 5.19 -24.96
C PRO A 17 -34.57 5.23 -26.39
N LYS A 18 -35.50 5.35 -27.38
CA LYS A 18 -35.13 5.36 -28.81
C LYS A 18 -34.19 6.50 -29.20
N ASN A 19 -34.19 7.57 -28.44
CA ASN A 19 -33.32 8.75 -28.60
C ASN A 19 -32.14 8.79 -27.63
N ALA A 20 -31.84 7.68 -26.93
CA ALA A 20 -30.69 7.64 -26.07
C ALA A 20 -29.41 7.76 -26.89
N GLU A 21 -28.61 8.76 -26.59
CA GLU A 21 -27.29 8.91 -27.17
C GLU A 21 -26.38 7.79 -26.68
N ILE A 22 -25.51 7.31 -27.55
CA ILE A 22 -24.48 6.36 -27.18
C ILE A 22 -23.39 7.15 -26.45
N PHE A 23 -23.20 6.86 -25.16
CA PHE A 23 -22.12 7.46 -24.38
C PHE A 23 -20.78 7.00 -24.95
N ASN A 24 -19.98 7.94 -25.44
CA ASN A 24 -18.65 7.69 -25.91
C ASN A 24 -17.65 8.15 -24.85
N PHE A 25 -17.08 7.20 -24.12
CA PHE A 25 -16.20 7.46 -22.99
C PHE A 25 -14.91 8.20 -23.42
N GLU A 26 -14.32 7.83 -24.57
CA GLU A 26 -13.12 8.48 -25.10
C GLU A 26 -13.37 9.96 -25.42
N LYS A 27 -14.52 10.23 -26.05
CA LYS A 27 -14.91 11.60 -26.39
C LYS A 27 -15.13 12.47 -25.15
N GLU A 28 -15.72 11.90 -24.10
CA GLU A 28 -15.92 12.61 -22.84
C GLU A 28 -14.60 12.81 -22.07
N LEU A 29 -13.71 11.82 -22.06
CA LEU A 29 -12.37 11.97 -21.50
C LEU A 29 -11.58 13.09 -22.20
N SER A 30 -11.54 13.07 -23.53
CA SER A 30 -10.85 14.09 -24.32
C SER A 30 -11.45 15.49 -24.15
N LYS A 31 -12.76 15.57 -23.87
CA LYS A 31 -13.43 16.84 -23.60
C LYS A 31 -13.11 17.39 -22.21
N GLN A 32 -13.04 16.52 -21.20
CA GLN A 32 -12.74 16.92 -19.82
C GLN A 32 -11.24 17.17 -19.62
N PHE A 33 -10.39 16.49 -20.37
CA PHE A 33 -8.92 16.54 -20.25
C PHE A 33 -8.29 16.67 -21.64
N PRO A 34 -8.46 17.84 -22.32
CA PRO A 34 -8.03 18.03 -23.70
C PRO A 34 -6.52 17.92 -23.90
N GLU A 35 -5.74 18.11 -22.82
CA GLU A 35 -4.27 18.00 -22.81
C GLU A 35 -3.76 16.57 -22.63
N ILE A 36 -4.65 15.61 -22.38
CA ILE A 36 -4.27 14.23 -22.09
C ILE A 36 -4.70 13.31 -23.24
N GLU A 37 -3.76 12.57 -23.81
CA GLU A 37 -4.05 11.50 -24.76
C GLU A 37 -4.41 10.22 -23.99
N PHE A 38 -5.64 9.72 -24.19
CA PHE A 38 -6.09 8.47 -23.61
C PHE A 38 -6.03 7.35 -24.64
N TYR A 39 -5.59 6.19 -24.22
CA TYR A 39 -5.60 4.98 -25.03
C TYR A 39 -6.02 3.77 -24.20
N ARG A 40 -6.56 2.76 -24.86
CA ARG A 40 -6.91 1.50 -24.25
C ARG A 40 -6.02 0.40 -24.85
N PRO A 41 -5.12 -0.22 -24.07
CA PRO A 41 -4.33 -1.34 -24.55
C PRO A 41 -5.23 -2.50 -24.98
N GLU A 42 -4.79 -3.26 -25.99
CA GLU A 42 -5.50 -4.42 -26.47
C GLU A 42 -5.68 -5.45 -25.33
N GLY A 43 -6.91 -5.96 -25.17
CA GLY A 43 -7.26 -6.90 -24.09
C GLY A 43 -7.49 -6.26 -22.71
N GLU A 44 -7.34 -4.95 -22.55
CA GLU A 44 -7.64 -4.26 -21.29
C GLU A 44 -8.98 -3.52 -21.34
N VAL A 45 -9.66 -3.43 -20.19
CA VAL A 45 -10.90 -2.65 -20.05
C VAL A 45 -10.59 -1.21 -19.64
N ALA A 46 -9.48 -0.99 -18.96
CA ALA A 46 -9.09 0.32 -18.44
C ALA A 46 -8.44 1.19 -19.52
N TYR A 47 -8.79 2.48 -19.52
CA TYR A 47 -8.08 3.49 -20.31
C TYR A 47 -6.82 3.93 -19.57
N ARG A 48 -5.79 4.21 -20.36
CA ARG A 48 -4.51 4.75 -19.88
C ARG A 48 -4.32 6.12 -20.51
N ALA A 49 -3.59 6.96 -19.82
CA ALA A 49 -3.18 8.26 -20.31
C ALA A 49 -1.76 8.19 -20.86
N LYS A 50 -1.54 8.81 -22.02
CA LYS A 50 -0.25 8.94 -22.68
C LYS A 50 0.23 10.38 -22.62
N GLY A 51 1.54 10.59 -22.52
CA GLY A 51 2.12 11.93 -22.56
C GLY A 51 1.55 12.82 -21.46
N LEU A 52 1.39 12.24 -20.29
CA LEU A 52 0.79 12.92 -19.18
C LEU A 52 1.52 14.23 -18.98
N ASN A 53 0.83 15.31 -19.29
CA ASN A 53 1.22 16.56 -18.71
C ASN A 53 1.27 16.33 -17.23
N SER A 54 2.43 16.32 -16.85
CA SER A 54 3.03 15.99 -15.61
C SER A 54 2.28 16.50 -14.37
N GLU A 55 1.54 17.61 -14.43
CA GLU A 55 0.99 18.23 -13.24
C GLU A 55 -0.13 17.44 -12.56
N LEU A 56 -1.10 16.91 -13.31
CA LEU A 56 -2.18 16.14 -12.73
C LEU A 56 -1.68 14.81 -12.16
N ILE A 57 -0.76 14.14 -12.88
CA ILE A 57 -0.14 12.91 -12.36
C ILE A 57 0.71 13.23 -11.16
N LEU A 58 1.56 14.25 -11.26
CA LEU A 58 2.40 14.67 -10.14
C LEU A 58 1.56 14.91 -8.89
N LYS A 59 0.45 15.67 -9.00
CA LYS A 59 -0.49 15.90 -7.90
C LYS A 59 -1.03 14.58 -7.34
N LYS A 60 -1.45 13.64 -8.17
CA LYS A 60 -1.98 12.35 -7.73
C LYS A 60 -0.89 11.45 -7.13
N THR A 61 0.29 11.41 -7.72
CA THR A 61 1.42 10.64 -7.21
C THR A 61 1.84 11.14 -5.83
N ILE A 62 1.99 12.45 -5.66
CA ILE A 62 2.36 13.04 -4.37
C ILE A 62 1.25 12.84 -3.33
N THR A 63 -0.02 13.01 -3.72
CA THR A 63 -1.15 12.77 -2.82
C THR A 63 -1.19 11.31 -2.35
N PHE A 64 -0.92 10.37 -3.23
CA PHE A 64 -0.81 8.95 -2.88
C PHE A 64 0.39 8.69 -1.96
N TYR A 65 1.57 9.19 -2.33
CA TYR A 65 2.81 9.06 -1.55
C TYR A 65 2.64 9.57 -0.12
N ALA A 66 1.96 10.70 0.05
CA ALA A 66 1.71 11.31 1.35
C ALA A 66 0.51 10.72 2.12
N SER A 67 -0.31 9.87 1.49
CA SER A 67 -1.51 9.30 2.10
C SER A 67 -1.20 8.24 3.14
N LYS A 68 -2.24 7.78 3.87
CA LYS A 68 -2.15 6.63 4.80
C LYS A 68 -1.74 5.32 4.11
N ALA A 69 -2.03 5.18 2.81
CA ALA A 69 -1.58 4.04 2.02
C ALA A 69 -0.10 4.13 1.61
N GLY A 70 0.48 5.33 1.65
CA GLY A 70 1.89 5.62 1.46
C GLY A 70 2.62 5.86 2.79
N LEU A 71 3.26 7.03 2.92
CA LEU A 71 4.08 7.37 4.10
C LEU A 71 3.34 8.10 5.22
N ASP A 72 2.03 8.35 5.08
CA ASP A 72 1.17 9.02 6.07
C ASP A 72 1.73 10.38 6.53
N ILE A 73 2.08 11.24 5.56
CA ILE A 73 2.61 12.58 5.85
C ILE A 73 1.45 13.50 6.20
N GLU A 74 1.24 13.70 7.50
CA GLU A 74 0.17 14.57 7.98
C GLU A 74 0.29 15.99 7.42
N ASN A 75 -0.86 16.64 7.20
CA ASN A 75 -0.97 17.97 6.62
C ASN A 75 -0.50 18.10 5.15
N LEU A 76 -0.10 17.03 4.48
CA LEU A 76 0.21 16.99 3.04
C LEU A 76 -0.94 16.33 2.24
N GLY A 77 -2.18 16.73 2.52
CA GLY A 77 -3.35 16.25 1.78
C GLY A 77 -3.51 16.94 0.41
N GLU A 78 -4.47 16.44 -0.40
CA GLU A 78 -4.69 16.83 -1.80
C GLU A 78 -4.72 18.36 -2.02
N LYS A 79 -5.36 19.12 -1.13
CA LYS A 79 -5.45 20.60 -1.25
C LYS A 79 -4.08 21.29 -1.13
N ASN A 80 -3.26 20.82 -0.20
CA ASN A 80 -1.92 21.37 0.01
C ASN A 80 -0.97 20.92 -1.09
N VAL A 81 -1.06 19.67 -1.53
CA VAL A 81 -0.31 19.16 -2.69
C VAL A 81 -0.62 20.00 -3.94
N ASN A 82 -1.90 20.23 -4.25
CA ASN A 82 -2.30 21.02 -5.40
C ASN A 82 -1.69 22.43 -5.35
N LEU A 83 -1.78 23.10 -4.20
CA LEU A 83 -1.21 24.44 -4.03
C LEU A 83 0.31 24.45 -4.19
N LEU A 84 1.01 23.49 -3.59
CA LEU A 84 2.49 23.41 -3.66
C LEU A 84 3.00 23.13 -5.08
N VAL A 85 2.31 22.26 -5.83
CA VAL A 85 2.62 21.97 -7.23
C VAL A 85 2.33 23.20 -8.11
N GLU A 86 1.14 23.82 -7.97
CA GLU A 86 0.76 25.03 -8.72
C GLU A 86 1.71 26.22 -8.49
N LYS A 87 2.30 26.31 -7.30
CA LYS A 87 3.30 27.33 -6.97
C LYS A 87 4.74 26.91 -7.36
N GLY A 88 4.90 25.74 -7.97
CA GLY A 88 6.20 25.23 -8.42
C GLY A 88 7.18 24.88 -7.30
N LEU A 89 6.67 24.72 -6.06
CA LEU A 89 7.47 24.33 -4.90
C LEU A 89 7.74 22.81 -4.88
N ILE A 90 6.88 22.02 -5.52
CA ILE A 90 7.04 20.59 -5.72
C ILE A 90 6.94 20.30 -7.21
N ARG A 91 7.98 19.67 -7.79
CA ARG A 91 8.09 19.25 -9.18
C ARG A 91 8.26 17.74 -9.32
N ASP A 92 8.70 17.09 -8.25
CA ASP A 92 8.80 15.64 -8.11
C ASP A 92 8.60 15.25 -6.63
N MET A 93 8.53 13.95 -6.32
CA MET A 93 8.32 13.47 -4.95
C MET A 93 9.45 13.85 -3.99
N ALA A 94 10.68 14.02 -4.49
CA ALA A 94 11.81 14.37 -3.64
C ALA A 94 11.75 15.82 -3.13
N ASP A 95 11.10 16.71 -3.87
CA ASP A 95 10.95 18.12 -3.47
C ASP A 95 10.17 18.29 -2.17
N ILE A 96 9.35 17.31 -1.77
CA ILE A 96 8.66 17.28 -0.48
C ILE A 96 9.67 17.50 0.66
N TYR A 97 10.83 16.86 0.56
CA TYR A 97 11.88 16.87 1.59
C TYR A 97 12.77 18.12 1.55
N ASN A 98 12.58 18.97 0.54
CA ASN A 98 13.29 20.23 0.39
C ASN A 98 12.43 21.46 0.67
N LEU A 99 11.18 21.29 1.09
CA LEU A 99 10.27 22.40 1.41
C LEU A 99 10.83 23.27 2.55
N GLN A 100 10.84 24.58 2.32
CA GLN A 100 11.39 25.55 3.28
C GLN A 100 10.28 26.34 4.00
N LYS A 101 10.45 26.54 5.30
CA LYS A 101 9.49 27.29 6.15
C LYS A 101 9.13 28.64 5.54
N ASN A 102 10.15 29.40 5.10
CA ASN A 102 9.96 30.75 4.58
C ASN A 102 9.14 30.79 3.29
N ASP A 103 9.20 29.75 2.46
CA ASP A 103 8.43 29.69 1.22
C ASP A 103 6.98 29.28 1.48
N LEU A 104 6.77 28.38 2.42
CA LEU A 104 5.44 27.97 2.85
C LEU A 104 4.67 29.13 3.51
N LEU A 105 5.31 29.94 4.34
CA LEU A 105 4.69 31.09 5.00
C LEU A 105 4.23 32.21 4.04
N LYS A 106 4.73 32.22 2.79
CA LYS A 106 4.27 33.16 1.75
C LYS A 106 2.96 32.74 1.10
N LEU A 107 2.54 31.49 1.32
CA LEU A 107 1.35 30.92 0.69
C LEU A 107 0.09 31.25 1.51
N GLU A 108 -0.99 31.57 0.81
CA GLU A 108 -2.31 31.64 1.43
C GLU A 108 -2.64 30.31 2.11
N ARG A 109 -3.27 30.34 3.27
CA ARG A 109 -3.69 29.21 4.11
C ARG A 109 -2.58 28.51 4.91
N PHE A 110 -1.33 28.94 4.79
CA PHE A 110 -0.25 28.43 5.61
C PHE A 110 0.08 29.40 6.74
N ALA A 111 -0.44 29.13 7.94
CA ALA A 111 -0.06 29.80 9.16
C ALA A 111 1.13 29.11 9.83
N GLU A 112 1.82 29.80 10.72
CA GLU A 112 3.05 29.31 11.35
C GLU A 112 2.90 27.92 11.99
N LEU A 113 1.78 27.67 12.68
CA LEU A 113 1.49 26.39 13.30
C LEU A 113 1.33 25.26 12.24
N SER A 114 0.59 25.52 11.16
CA SER A 114 0.37 24.54 10.11
C SER A 114 1.64 24.23 9.33
N VAL A 115 2.51 25.23 9.11
CA VAL A 115 3.82 25.05 8.49
C VAL A 115 4.73 24.19 9.37
N ASN A 116 4.80 24.50 10.67
CA ASN A 116 5.62 23.71 11.59
C ASN A 116 5.15 22.25 11.66
N ASN A 117 3.83 22.01 11.74
CA ASN A 117 3.27 20.66 11.76
C ASN A 117 3.58 19.89 10.46
N LEU A 118 3.44 20.55 9.29
CA LEU A 118 3.78 19.93 8.01
C LEU A 118 5.26 19.56 7.93
N LEU A 119 6.16 20.49 8.27
CA LEU A 119 7.60 20.23 8.23
C LEU A 119 8.01 19.14 9.23
N GLN A 120 7.39 19.09 10.39
CA GLN A 120 7.62 18.01 11.36
C GLN A 120 7.14 16.66 10.82
N ALA A 121 5.97 16.59 10.17
CA ALA A 121 5.46 15.37 9.55
C ALA A 121 6.39 14.89 8.42
N ILE A 122 6.89 15.82 7.58
CA ILE A 122 7.87 15.52 6.54
C ILE A 122 9.16 14.98 7.15
N GLU A 123 9.68 15.59 8.19
CA GLU A 123 10.92 15.13 8.86
C GLU A 123 10.74 13.73 9.46
N SER A 124 9.59 13.48 10.10
CA SER A 124 9.26 12.15 10.65
C SER A 124 9.15 11.09 9.56
N SER A 125 8.74 11.45 8.35
CA SER A 125 8.60 10.52 7.21
C SER A 125 9.93 10.14 6.55
N LYS A 126 11.05 10.75 6.93
CA LYS A 126 12.37 10.46 6.33
C LYS A 126 12.94 9.09 6.69
N ASN A 127 12.43 8.43 7.72
CA ASN A 127 12.90 7.12 8.14
C ASN A 127 11.78 6.06 8.01
N PRO A 128 11.25 5.83 6.78
CA PRO A 128 10.13 4.91 6.59
C PRO A 128 10.57 3.45 6.72
N GLU A 129 9.65 2.60 7.16
CA GLU A 129 9.79 1.15 7.04
C GLU A 129 9.84 0.75 5.56
N LEU A 130 10.66 -0.27 5.22
CA LEU A 130 10.86 -0.72 3.84
C LEU A 130 9.55 -1.02 3.11
N ALA A 131 8.63 -1.76 3.73
CA ALA A 131 7.35 -2.12 3.11
C ALA A 131 6.48 -0.88 2.80
N LYS A 132 6.44 0.10 3.73
CA LYS A 132 5.72 1.36 3.52
C LYS A 132 6.34 2.19 2.40
N PHE A 133 7.67 2.26 2.36
CA PHE A 133 8.38 2.99 1.31
C PHE A 133 8.12 2.39 -0.07
N ILE A 134 8.25 1.06 -0.22
CA ILE A 134 7.96 0.35 -1.47
C ILE A 134 6.51 0.62 -1.93
N ALA A 135 5.54 0.51 -1.03
CA ALA A 135 4.13 0.79 -1.35
C ALA A 135 3.92 2.25 -1.79
N ALA A 136 4.58 3.20 -1.11
CA ALA A 136 4.47 4.63 -1.38
C ALA A 136 5.04 5.04 -2.75
N LEU A 137 6.03 4.32 -3.28
CA LEU A 137 6.58 4.58 -4.62
C LEU A 137 5.55 4.42 -5.75
N GLY A 138 4.41 3.75 -5.48
CA GLY A 138 3.34 3.59 -6.45
C GLY A 138 3.72 2.73 -7.66
N ILE A 139 4.66 1.81 -7.50
CA ILE A 139 5.06 0.86 -8.55
C ILE A 139 3.81 0.09 -8.99
N ARG A 140 3.58 0.03 -10.29
CA ARG A 140 2.40 -0.63 -10.83
C ARG A 140 2.31 -2.09 -10.37
N HIS A 141 1.11 -2.52 -9.98
CA HIS A 141 0.82 -3.84 -9.42
C HIS A 141 1.45 -4.13 -8.04
N VAL A 142 2.16 -3.19 -7.45
CA VAL A 142 2.73 -3.32 -6.11
C VAL A 142 1.86 -2.56 -5.12
N GLY A 143 0.99 -3.27 -4.43
CA GLY A 143 0.20 -2.75 -3.31
C GLY A 143 0.85 -3.07 -1.96
N GLY A 144 0.21 -2.68 -0.85
CA GLY A 144 0.76 -2.87 0.49
C GLY A 144 1.14 -4.32 0.82
N GLU A 145 0.33 -5.31 0.44
CA GLU A 145 0.65 -6.73 0.67
C GLU A 145 1.85 -7.19 -0.16
N THR A 146 1.91 -6.81 -1.44
CA THR A 146 3.07 -7.12 -2.29
C THR A 146 4.34 -6.43 -1.76
N ALA A 147 4.23 -5.18 -1.29
CA ALA A 147 5.34 -4.45 -0.71
C ALA A 147 5.88 -5.12 0.57
N LYS A 148 5.01 -5.67 1.42
CA LYS A 148 5.43 -6.46 2.58
C LYS A 148 6.21 -7.70 2.17
N ILE A 149 5.71 -8.47 1.21
CA ILE A 149 6.38 -9.68 0.70
C ILE A 149 7.77 -9.33 0.14
N LEU A 150 7.87 -8.24 -0.63
CA LEU A 150 9.14 -7.75 -1.17
C LEU A 150 10.12 -7.32 -0.04
N ALA A 151 9.61 -6.60 0.97
CA ALA A 151 10.42 -6.18 2.10
C ALA A 151 10.96 -7.38 2.91
N GLU A 152 10.13 -8.40 3.13
CA GLU A 152 10.53 -9.64 3.80
C GLU A 152 11.62 -10.40 3.03
N LYS A 153 11.50 -10.46 1.69
CA LYS A 153 12.44 -11.20 0.84
C LYS A 153 13.77 -10.49 0.68
N PHE A 154 13.74 -9.19 0.38
CA PHE A 154 14.96 -8.44 0.04
C PHE A 154 15.63 -7.79 1.24
N VAL A 155 14.91 -7.61 2.35
CA VAL A 155 15.42 -7.06 3.62
C VAL A 155 15.86 -5.60 3.54
N SER A 156 16.48 -5.15 2.47
CA SER A 156 16.90 -3.76 2.25
C SER A 156 16.38 -3.22 0.92
N PHE A 157 16.26 -1.89 0.82
CA PHE A 157 15.86 -1.22 -0.42
C PHE A 157 16.89 -1.44 -1.52
N GLU A 158 18.17 -1.43 -1.19
CA GLU A 158 19.26 -1.66 -2.14
C GLU A 158 19.18 -3.06 -2.77
N ASN A 159 18.91 -4.09 -1.97
CA ASN A 159 18.75 -5.45 -2.50
C ASN A 159 17.55 -5.55 -3.46
N LEU A 160 16.42 -4.90 -3.14
CA LEU A 160 15.27 -4.85 -4.03
C LEU A 160 15.58 -4.10 -5.34
N GLN A 161 16.28 -2.98 -5.23
CA GLN A 161 16.67 -2.17 -6.40
C GLN A 161 17.60 -2.94 -7.38
N ASN A 162 18.43 -3.83 -6.85
CA ASN A 162 19.36 -4.66 -7.62
C ASN A 162 18.80 -6.07 -7.92
N ALA A 163 17.52 -6.33 -7.67
CA ALA A 163 16.91 -7.64 -7.90
C ALA A 163 16.82 -7.97 -9.40
N GLU A 164 17.07 -9.20 -9.74
CA GLU A 164 16.90 -9.73 -11.09
C GLU A 164 15.51 -10.37 -11.28
N LEU A 165 15.11 -10.61 -12.52
CA LEU A 165 13.81 -11.20 -12.85
C LEU A 165 13.58 -12.52 -12.12
N GLU A 166 14.60 -13.38 -12.09
CA GLU A 166 14.55 -14.69 -11.45
C GLU A 166 14.32 -14.60 -9.94
N ASP A 167 14.95 -13.62 -9.28
CA ASP A 167 14.76 -13.36 -7.84
C ASP A 167 13.30 -13.01 -7.55
N LEU A 168 12.72 -12.13 -8.34
CA LEU A 168 11.35 -11.68 -8.19
C LEU A 168 10.35 -12.83 -8.46
N LEU A 169 10.56 -13.60 -9.52
CA LEU A 169 9.69 -14.74 -9.87
C LEU A 169 9.80 -15.90 -8.88
N SER A 170 10.89 -15.99 -8.11
CA SER A 170 11.04 -17.00 -7.05
C SER A 170 10.10 -16.78 -5.86
N ILE A 171 9.44 -15.61 -5.78
CA ILE A 171 8.60 -15.21 -4.65
C ILE A 171 7.16 -15.66 -4.91
N ASP A 172 6.58 -16.43 -3.98
CA ASP A 172 5.17 -16.83 -4.05
C ASP A 172 4.25 -15.59 -4.04
N GLY A 173 3.36 -15.52 -5.01
CA GLY A 173 2.46 -14.36 -5.21
C GLY A 173 3.02 -13.26 -6.11
N ILE A 174 4.26 -13.34 -6.59
CA ILE A 174 4.83 -12.41 -7.58
C ILE A 174 4.80 -13.07 -8.96
N GLY A 175 3.92 -12.63 -9.83
CA GLY A 175 3.85 -13.07 -11.24
C GLY A 175 4.65 -12.16 -12.18
N GLU A 176 4.81 -12.60 -13.45
CA GLU A 176 5.57 -11.87 -14.48
C GLU A 176 5.22 -10.39 -14.57
N LYS A 177 3.94 -10.03 -14.59
CA LYS A 177 3.49 -8.62 -14.69
C LYS A 177 3.95 -7.74 -13.52
N VAL A 178 4.03 -8.30 -12.32
CA VAL A 178 4.51 -7.58 -11.13
C VAL A 178 6.02 -7.43 -11.21
N ALA A 179 6.74 -8.52 -11.53
CA ALA A 179 8.18 -8.52 -11.70
C ALA A 179 8.64 -7.52 -12.77
N GLU A 180 8.02 -7.56 -13.95
CA GLU A 180 8.28 -6.61 -15.05
C GLU A 180 8.05 -5.15 -14.61
N SER A 181 6.98 -4.88 -13.84
CA SER A 181 6.68 -3.52 -13.34
C SER A 181 7.73 -3.02 -12.37
N ILE A 182 8.27 -3.90 -11.52
CA ILE A 182 9.35 -3.56 -10.56
C ILE A 182 10.64 -3.28 -11.33
N LEU A 183 11.03 -4.15 -12.25
CA LEU A 183 12.24 -3.97 -13.06
C LEU A 183 12.15 -2.70 -13.92
N ALA A 184 11.01 -2.45 -14.55
CA ALA A 184 10.79 -1.24 -15.34
C ALA A 184 10.92 0.02 -14.48
N TYR A 185 10.41 0.01 -13.24
CA TYR A 185 10.53 1.14 -12.33
C TYR A 185 11.98 1.47 -11.99
N PHE A 186 12.80 0.46 -11.68
CA PHE A 186 14.21 0.63 -11.32
C PHE A 186 15.16 0.75 -12.52
N SER A 187 14.68 0.51 -13.74
CA SER A 187 15.42 0.76 -14.99
C SER A 187 15.15 2.15 -15.58
N ASP A 188 14.22 2.90 -15.01
CA ASP A 188 13.84 4.23 -15.46
C ASP A 188 14.75 5.28 -14.82
N ASP A 189 15.49 6.01 -15.65
CA ASP A 189 16.46 7.02 -15.20
C ASP A 189 15.81 8.16 -14.39
N GLU A 190 14.57 8.55 -14.72
CA GLU A 190 13.84 9.60 -14.00
C GLU A 190 13.49 9.14 -12.59
N ASN A 191 13.00 7.91 -12.43
CA ASN A 191 12.74 7.33 -11.13
C ASN A 191 14.01 7.23 -10.28
N LEU A 192 15.12 6.79 -10.88
CA LEU A 192 16.40 6.70 -10.18
C LEU A 192 16.93 8.07 -9.73
N GLN A 193 16.78 9.10 -10.56
CA GLN A 193 17.14 10.47 -10.19
C GLN A 193 16.30 10.99 -9.02
N ILE A 194 14.98 10.73 -9.02
CA ILE A 194 14.09 11.12 -7.92
C ILE A 194 14.49 10.40 -6.61
N LEU A 195 14.75 9.10 -6.66
CA LEU A 195 15.21 8.32 -5.51
C LEU A 195 16.53 8.85 -4.95
N ASN A 196 17.53 9.08 -5.82
CA ASN A 196 18.82 9.64 -5.41
C ASN A 196 18.66 11.02 -4.76
N LYS A 197 17.77 11.85 -5.28
CA LYS A 197 17.45 13.17 -4.73
C LYS A 197 16.77 13.04 -3.35
N MET A 198 15.83 12.09 -3.17
CA MET A 198 15.23 11.79 -1.85
C MET A 198 16.29 11.41 -0.82
N PHE A 199 17.19 10.49 -1.18
CA PHE A 199 18.28 10.05 -0.31
C PHE A 199 19.24 11.21 -0.01
N GLY A 200 19.53 12.07 -1.00
CA GLY A 200 20.29 13.30 -0.82
C GLY A 200 19.65 14.29 0.17
N PHE A 201 18.33 14.32 0.27
CA PHE A 201 17.58 15.11 1.25
C PHE A 201 17.41 14.42 2.62
N GLY A 202 18.07 13.28 2.81
CA GLY A 202 18.16 12.60 4.09
C GLY A 202 17.11 11.52 4.34
N VAL A 203 16.38 11.07 3.31
CA VAL A 203 15.54 9.88 3.42
C VAL A 203 16.41 8.65 3.65
N LYS A 204 16.10 7.86 4.68
CA LYS A 204 16.82 6.64 5.06
C LYS A 204 15.81 5.54 5.28
N VAL A 205 15.63 4.69 4.27
CA VAL A 205 14.71 3.57 4.36
C VAL A 205 15.26 2.56 5.39
N GLN A 206 14.43 2.21 6.37
CA GLN A 206 14.79 1.22 7.38
C GLN A 206 14.80 -0.17 6.74
N ASN A 207 15.84 -0.95 7.03
CA ASN A 207 15.83 -2.35 6.62
C ASN A 207 14.67 -3.09 7.29
N PHE A 208 14.13 -4.07 6.58
CA PHE A 208 13.12 -4.95 7.15
C PHE A 208 13.74 -5.73 8.31
N ALA A 209 13.35 -5.39 9.52
CA ALA A 209 13.67 -6.18 10.68
C ALA A 209 12.62 -7.28 10.80
N LYS A 210 13.03 -8.54 10.62
CA LYS A 210 12.18 -9.65 11.02
C LYS A 210 11.96 -9.47 12.51
N ASN A 211 10.73 -9.21 12.92
CA ASN A 211 10.44 -9.14 14.35
C ASN A 211 10.75 -10.52 14.93
N GLU A 212 11.93 -10.68 15.52
CA GLU A 212 12.31 -11.86 16.30
C GLU A 212 11.63 -11.76 17.68
N GLY A 213 10.31 -11.75 17.66
CA GLY A 213 9.52 -11.85 18.88
C GLY A 213 9.29 -13.30 19.28
N VAL A 214 8.69 -13.51 20.44
CA VAL A 214 8.38 -14.84 21.01
C VAL A 214 7.51 -15.73 20.10
N LEU A 215 6.84 -15.13 19.10
CA LEU A 215 6.01 -15.81 18.10
C LEU A 215 6.71 -15.98 16.75
N SER A 216 8.01 -15.67 16.63
CA SER A 216 8.74 -15.73 15.37
C SER A 216 8.65 -17.11 14.72
N GLY A 217 8.32 -17.13 13.41
CA GLY A 217 8.19 -18.34 12.63
C GLY A 217 6.91 -19.14 12.87
N LYS A 218 5.98 -18.68 13.72
CA LYS A 218 4.72 -19.35 14.03
C LYS A 218 3.55 -18.71 13.27
N ASN A 219 2.65 -19.52 12.73
CA ASN A 219 1.47 -19.08 11.98
C ASN A 219 0.20 -19.32 12.80
N PHE A 220 -0.62 -18.28 12.93
CA PHE A 220 -1.82 -18.28 13.77
C PHE A 220 -3.09 -18.08 12.95
N VAL A 221 -4.14 -18.80 13.30
CA VAL A 221 -5.51 -18.55 12.87
C VAL A 221 -6.36 -18.28 14.11
N ILE A 222 -7.24 -17.29 14.07
CA ILE A 222 -8.17 -16.99 15.17
C ILE A 222 -9.60 -17.30 14.71
N THR A 223 -10.37 -17.95 15.58
CA THR A 223 -11.78 -18.27 15.36
C THR A 223 -12.60 -18.05 16.62
N GLY A 224 -13.85 -17.63 16.44
CA GLY A 224 -14.70 -17.21 17.56
C GLY A 224 -14.45 -15.75 17.96
N THR A 225 -15.07 -15.34 19.06
CA THR A 225 -14.96 -14.00 19.64
C THR A 225 -14.02 -14.07 20.84
N LEU A 226 -12.95 -13.30 20.83
CA LEU A 226 -12.06 -13.14 21.96
C LEU A 226 -12.70 -12.17 22.97
N LYS A 227 -12.40 -12.34 24.27
CA LYS A 227 -12.95 -11.53 25.37
C LYS A 227 -12.15 -10.27 25.62
N GLU A 228 -10.82 -10.41 25.61
CA GLU A 228 -9.88 -9.35 26.02
C GLU A 228 -9.51 -8.39 24.87
N MET A 229 -9.71 -8.80 23.61
CA MET A 229 -9.31 -7.99 22.46
C MET A 229 -10.11 -8.34 21.21
N SER A 230 -10.14 -7.41 20.25
CA SER A 230 -10.70 -7.71 18.93
C SER A 230 -9.77 -8.64 18.14
N ARG A 231 -10.32 -9.25 17.10
CA ARG A 231 -9.55 -10.13 16.21
C ARG A 231 -8.42 -9.37 15.48
N GLU A 232 -8.69 -8.12 15.13
CA GLU A 232 -7.75 -7.21 14.51
C GLU A 232 -6.60 -6.89 15.47
N GLN A 233 -6.91 -6.57 16.72
CA GLN A 233 -5.90 -6.31 17.75
C GLN A 233 -5.03 -7.55 18.04
N ALA A 234 -5.64 -8.74 18.05
CA ALA A 234 -4.90 -9.98 18.22
C ALA A 234 -3.99 -10.27 17.02
N ALA A 235 -4.45 -9.99 15.79
CA ALA A 235 -3.65 -10.13 14.60
C ALA A 235 -2.45 -9.17 14.62
N GLU A 236 -2.66 -7.91 15.00
CA GLU A 236 -1.59 -6.91 15.16
C GLU A 236 -0.57 -7.36 16.21
N LYS A 237 -1.01 -7.88 17.37
CA LYS A 237 -0.11 -8.39 18.40
C LYS A 237 0.72 -9.59 17.92
N ILE A 238 0.12 -10.53 17.20
CA ILE A 238 0.82 -11.66 16.60
C ILE A 238 1.94 -11.16 15.67
N GLU A 239 1.62 -10.23 14.77
CA GLU A 239 2.58 -9.66 13.83
C GLU A 239 3.69 -8.87 14.56
N LEU A 240 3.35 -8.10 15.58
CA LEU A 240 4.29 -7.32 16.39
C LEU A 240 5.29 -8.23 17.13
N LEU A 241 4.87 -9.44 17.50
CA LEU A 241 5.69 -10.44 18.16
C LEU A 241 6.37 -11.42 17.18
N GLY A 242 6.39 -11.10 15.89
CA GLY A 242 7.09 -11.87 14.86
C GLY A 242 6.33 -13.07 14.33
N GLY A 243 5.09 -13.31 14.78
CA GLY A 243 4.21 -14.34 14.25
C GLY A 243 3.50 -13.90 12.98
N LYS A 244 2.84 -14.82 12.28
CA LYS A 244 2.05 -14.55 11.08
C LYS A 244 0.57 -14.86 11.32
N PHE A 245 -0.30 -13.87 11.11
CA PHE A 245 -1.74 -14.09 11.14
C PHE A 245 -2.27 -14.59 9.80
N GLN A 246 -3.09 -15.65 9.82
CA GLN A 246 -3.73 -16.24 8.64
C GLN A 246 -5.26 -16.17 8.76
N LYS A 247 -5.95 -15.84 7.68
CA LYS A 247 -7.42 -15.79 7.63
C LYS A 247 -8.09 -17.18 7.65
N SER A 248 -7.37 -18.21 7.21
CA SER A 248 -7.87 -19.58 7.10
C SER A 248 -6.81 -20.61 7.46
N ILE A 249 -7.25 -21.75 7.98
CA ILE A 249 -6.36 -22.87 8.34
C ILE A 249 -5.82 -23.53 7.08
N SER A 250 -4.50 -23.74 7.04
CA SER A 250 -3.76 -24.41 5.98
C SER A 250 -2.74 -25.40 6.58
N LYS A 251 -1.97 -26.07 5.74
CA LYS A 251 -0.88 -26.95 6.19
C LYS A 251 0.28 -26.22 6.87
N THR A 252 0.35 -24.90 6.67
CA THR A 252 1.38 -24.05 7.27
C THR A 252 0.89 -23.39 8.56
N THR A 253 -0.34 -23.65 9.03
CA THR A 253 -0.86 -23.13 10.29
C THR A 253 -0.32 -23.92 11.45
N ASP A 254 0.28 -23.26 12.43
CA ASP A 254 0.82 -23.89 13.63
C ASP A 254 -0.19 -23.89 14.77
N PHE A 255 -0.94 -22.79 14.91
CA PHE A 255 -1.87 -22.58 16.01
C PHE A 255 -3.24 -22.11 15.56
N LEU A 256 -4.30 -22.71 16.12
CA LEU A 256 -5.67 -22.21 16.06
C LEU A 256 -6.07 -21.67 17.43
N VAL A 257 -6.19 -20.34 17.53
CA VAL A 257 -6.72 -19.68 18.73
C VAL A 257 -8.24 -19.70 18.68
N ILE A 258 -8.86 -20.24 19.73
CA ILE A 258 -10.31 -20.35 19.86
C ILE A 258 -10.85 -19.40 20.91
N GLY A 259 -11.79 -18.52 20.53
CA GLY A 259 -12.59 -17.70 21.44
C GLY A 259 -13.95 -18.32 21.73
N GLU A 260 -14.91 -17.50 22.15
CA GLU A 260 -16.29 -17.95 22.35
C GLU A 260 -17.04 -18.18 21.02
N LYS A 261 -18.08 -19.01 21.02
CA LYS A 261 -18.96 -19.30 19.87
C LYS A 261 -18.24 -19.82 18.63
N VAL A 262 -17.35 -20.75 18.84
CA VAL A 262 -16.56 -21.35 17.75
C VAL A 262 -17.40 -22.33 16.92
N GLY A 263 -17.33 -22.21 15.60
CA GLY A 263 -17.95 -23.18 14.68
C GLY A 263 -17.14 -24.47 14.59
N ALA A 264 -17.81 -25.63 14.65
CA ALA A 264 -17.19 -26.96 14.60
C ALA A 264 -16.30 -27.21 13.38
N THR A 265 -16.58 -26.56 12.26
CA THR A 265 -15.87 -26.75 10.99
C THR A 265 -14.37 -26.40 11.05
N LYS A 266 -14.00 -25.32 11.75
CA LYS A 266 -12.58 -24.91 11.87
C LYS A 266 -11.82 -25.82 12.82
N ILE A 267 -12.45 -26.25 13.93
CA ILE A 267 -11.85 -27.21 14.87
C ILE A 267 -11.55 -28.53 14.17
N SER A 268 -12.55 -29.10 13.47
CA SER A 268 -12.36 -30.35 12.72
C SER A 268 -11.30 -30.24 11.63
N LYS A 269 -11.14 -29.07 11.01
CA LYS A 269 -10.09 -28.83 10.03
C LYS A 269 -8.71 -28.76 10.69
N ALA A 270 -8.60 -28.11 11.85
CA ALA A 270 -7.35 -28.07 12.61
C ALA A 270 -6.90 -29.47 13.05
N GLU A 271 -7.81 -30.27 13.59
CA GLU A 271 -7.55 -31.66 13.97
C GLU A 271 -7.04 -32.50 12.80
N LYS A 272 -7.70 -32.40 11.61
CA LYS A 272 -7.28 -33.13 10.40
C LYS A 272 -5.91 -32.75 9.90
N LEU A 273 -5.48 -31.52 10.14
CA LEU A 273 -4.19 -30.97 9.68
C LEU A 273 -3.11 -31.00 10.77
N GLY A 274 -3.43 -31.48 11.99
CA GLY A 274 -2.50 -31.52 13.11
C GLY A 274 -2.14 -30.15 13.68
N VAL A 275 -3.01 -29.13 13.45
CA VAL A 275 -2.82 -27.78 13.98
C VAL A 275 -3.10 -27.76 15.47
N LYS A 276 -2.21 -27.20 16.26
CA LYS A 276 -2.39 -27.09 17.71
C LYS A 276 -3.50 -26.07 18.02
N VAL A 277 -4.51 -26.54 18.76
CA VAL A 277 -5.60 -25.66 19.24
C VAL A 277 -5.21 -25.11 20.60
N MET A 278 -5.42 -23.80 20.80
CA MET A 278 -5.24 -23.12 22.09
C MET A 278 -6.41 -22.20 22.38
N ASP A 279 -6.76 -22.04 23.63
CA ASP A 279 -7.75 -21.07 24.06
C ASP A 279 -7.17 -19.65 24.17
N GLU A 280 -8.02 -18.66 24.49
CA GLU A 280 -7.59 -17.27 24.62
C GLU A 280 -6.61 -17.07 25.78
N ASP A 281 -6.78 -17.78 26.89
CA ASP A 281 -5.89 -17.66 28.06
C ASP A 281 -4.51 -18.23 27.76
N GLU A 282 -4.42 -19.33 27.04
CA GLU A 282 -3.16 -19.91 26.55
C GLU A 282 -2.48 -18.97 25.56
N PHE A 283 -3.26 -18.38 24.65
CA PHE A 283 -2.74 -17.39 23.70
C PHE A 283 -2.20 -16.14 24.41
N LEU A 284 -2.93 -15.62 25.40
CA LEU A 284 -2.49 -14.47 26.21
C LEU A 284 -1.20 -14.76 26.97
N LYS A 285 -1.03 -15.98 27.49
CA LYS A 285 0.22 -16.40 28.12
C LYS A 285 1.38 -16.43 27.10
N GLU A 286 1.13 -16.93 25.88
CA GLU A 286 2.15 -17.03 24.84
C GLU A 286 2.62 -15.63 24.37
N ILE A 287 1.70 -14.67 24.24
CA ILE A 287 2.02 -13.30 23.82
C ILE A 287 2.59 -12.40 24.93
N ASN A 288 2.41 -12.79 26.20
CA ASN A 288 2.93 -12.07 27.37
C ASN A 288 4.09 -12.80 28.03
N ALA A 289 4.58 -13.89 27.46
CA ALA A 289 5.74 -14.63 27.95
C ALA A 289 7.01 -13.83 27.64
N ASN A 290 7.34 -12.92 28.54
CA ASN A 290 8.65 -12.25 28.67
C ASN A 290 9.33 -12.68 29.95
#